data_1e386cfe7002ec30dc3e035bc3755d79
#
_entry.id   1e386cfe7002ec30dc3e035bc3755d79
#
_cell.length_a   1.000
_cell.length_b   1.000
_cell.length_c   1.000
_cell.angle_alpha   90.00
_cell.angle_beta   90.00
_cell.angle_gamma   90.00
#
_symmetry.space_group_name_H-M   'P 1'
#
loop_
_entity.id
_entity.type
_entity.pdbx_description
1 polymer ?
#
loop_
_entity_poly.entity_id
_entity_poly.type
_entity_poly.pdbx_seq_one_letter_code
_entity_poly.pdbx_strand_id
1 'polypeptide(L)'
;LVNKKRVRVLRDGDAGTGPVVYWCSRDQRVDDNWALIYACDIAKQNDVPCVVVFSLVTAFLGAGARQFGFMLRGLREMERALAKRGIPFVLLKGNPGETVCAFANDVDAKELVCDQSPLRLGREWRAEVASKAKCVTVEVDAHNVVPVWYASPKLEVGARTLRLKLAKLYPEFLVPFPELPDLSHAMSGFGKAGDALSTAMDFNKHDWDATIDHAVTLGKNVPEVTWAVPGEQAALVTLDHFLTRRLRLYESRNDPAKPQGLSGLSPYLHFGQISGARCAMEAKKFSKQAPEAVASFFEELVVRRELADNFCWYSPKYDSLDGQKYDWAKDTLQLHAADKREHVYTLDEFENAKTHDKLWNAAQRELTFGGKMHGFMRMYWAKKILEWTASPEQALEFAIFLNDKYSLDGRDPSGYVGCAWSIVGVHDQGWKERAIFGKIRYMAYSGCEKKFKIQDYIARVNELVAAVKAGKKDTSEVNPGRFHLDFEKRLLERTGGASESKQTASKQTKQTEKVDAEEFARMVKAATGAGVGDADRAVDALTKLRDVSVTAELLALTGAGKSVKALSKQTENAAVAAAAKSLVAQWKQALMG
;
A
#
# COMPACT_ATOMS: atom_id res chain seq x y z
N LEU A 1 24.84 11.61 -7.18
CA LEU A 1 23.84 11.70 -6.09
C LEU A 1 23.48 10.34 -5.52
N VAL A 2 23.43 9.29 -6.34
CA VAL A 2 23.04 7.93 -5.94
C VAL A 2 24.26 7.08 -5.53
N ASN A 3 24.16 6.36 -4.41
CA ASN A 3 25.19 5.43 -4.01
C ASN A 3 25.39 4.34 -5.06
N LYS A 4 26.59 4.25 -5.64
CA LYS A 4 26.92 3.31 -6.73
C LYS A 4 26.66 1.84 -6.38
N LYS A 5 26.65 1.47 -5.08
CA LYS A 5 26.32 0.12 -4.62
C LYS A 5 24.84 -0.27 -4.88
N ARG A 6 23.97 0.73 -5.17
CA ARG A 6 22.58 0.50 -5.59
C ARG A 6 22.43 0.16 -7.07
N VAL A 7 23.50 0.37 -7.85
CA VAL A 7 23.48 0.29 -9.30
C VAL A 7 24.27 -0.93 -9.75
N ARG A 8 23.69 -1.71 -10.68
CA ARG A 8 24.38 -2.83 -11.35
C ARG A 8 24.25 -2.66 -12.85
N VAL A 9 25.37 -2.79 -13.54
CA VAL A 9 25.38 -2.86 -15.00
C VAL A 9 24.85 -4.24 -15.42
N LEU A 10 23.79 -4.24 -16.23
CA LEU A 10 23.21 -5.43 -16.83
C LEU A 10 23.81 -5.70 -18.22
N ARG A 11 24.13 -4.62 -18.93
CA ARG A 11 24.77 -4.63 -20.23
C ARG A 11 25.67 -3.41 -20.42
N ASP A 12 26.88 -3.64 -20.85
CA ASP A 12 27.70 -2.60 -21.47
C ASP A 12 27.23 -2.39 -22.92
N GLY A 13 27.18 -1.14 -23.36
CA GLY A 13 26.71 -0.78 -24.68
C GLY A 13 27.26 0.57 -25.13
N ASP A 14 26.96 0.96 -26.35
CA ASP A 14 27.30 2.29 -26.84
C ASP A 14 26.35 3.32 -26.27
N ALA A 15 26.89 4.39 -25.67
CA ALA A 15 26.07 5.48 -25.19
C ALA A 15 25.48 6.23 -26.39
N GLY A 16 24.14 6.20 -26.52
CA GLY A 16 23.42 6.97 -27.53
C GLY A 16 23.52 8.48 -27.31
N THR A 17 22.94 9.23 -28.21
CA THR A 17 22.87 10.70 -28.17
C THR A 17 21.52 11.21 -27.64
N GLY A 18 20.56 10.31 -27.47
CA GLY A 18 19.20 10.57 -27.03
C GLY A 18 19.04 10.69 -25.52
N PRO A 19 17.80 10.57 -25.01
CA PRO A 19 17.49 10.74 -23.60
C PRO A 19 18.02 9.61 -22.74
N VAL A 20 18.11 9.83 -21.42
CA VAL A 20 18.13 8.74 -20.45
C VAL A 20 16.72 8.22 -20.29
N VAL A 21 16.53 6.92 -20.49
CA VAL A 21 15.23 6.24 -20.38
C VAL A 21 15.16 5.53 -19.04
N TYR A 22 14.19 5.87 -18.18
CA TYR A 22 13.91 5.13 -16.97
C TYR A 22 12.68 4.23 -17.17
N TRP A 23 12.91 2.93 -17.20
CA TRP A 23 11.84 1.95 -17.19
C TRP A 23 11.37 1.69 -15.75
N CYS A 24 10.32 2.43 -15.37
CA CYS A 24 9.59 2.23 -14.12
C CYS A 24 8.75 0.94 -14.22
N SER A 25 8.97 0.00 -13.34
CA SER A 25 8.22 -1.25 -13.30
C SER A 25 7.74 -1.62 -11.89
N ARG A 26 8.57 -1.41 -10.88
CA ARG A 26 8.29 -1.76 -9.48
C ARG A 26 8.08 -0.54 -8.59
N ASP A 27 8.84 0.52 -8.80
CA ASP A 27 8.87 1.70 -7.91
C ASP A 27 8.08 2.87 -8.52
N GLN A 28 6.73 2.76 -8.51
CA GLN A 28 5.78 3.64 -9.21
C GLN A 28 5.53 4.93 -8.42
N ARG A 29 6.58 5.74 -8.23
CA ARG A 29 6.56 7.04 -7.54
C ARG A 29 7.60 7.98 -8.13
N VAL A 30 7.41 9.26 -7.87
CA VAL A 30 8.33 10.32 -8.32
C VAL A 30 9.31 10.70 -7.22
N ASP A 31 8.81 10.99 -6.03
CA ASP A 31 9.65 11.36 -4.89
C ASP A 31 10.27 10.11 -4.23
N ASP A 32 11.43 10.28 -3.60
CA ASP A 32 12.11 9.20 -2.87
C ASP A 32 12.43 7.95 -3.73
N ASN A 33 12.69 8.14 -5.03
CA ASN A 33 12.96 7.07 -5.99
C ASN A 33 14.42 7.12 -6.48
N TRP A 34 15.26 6.23 -5.93
CA TRP A 34 16.69 6.18 -6.28
C TRP A 34 16.96 5.90 -7.76
N ALA A 35 16.08 5.15 -8.46
CA ALA A 35 16.24 4.85 -9.87
C ALA A 35 15.94 6.10 -10.73
N LEU A 36 14.87 6.84 -10.42
CA LEU A 36 14.57 8.09 -11.10
C LEU A 36 15.63 9.17 -10.80
N ILE A 37 16.09 9.27 -9.53
CA ILE A 37 17.16 10.20 -9.15
C ILE A 37 18.44 9.88 -9.93
N TYR A 38 18.79 8.60 -10.07
CA TYR A 38 19.94 8.16 -10.86
C TYR A 38 19.78 8.55 -12.34
N ALA A 39 18.63 8.24 -12.94
CA ALA A 39 18.36 8.57 -14.35
C ALA A 39 18.45 10.07 -14.61
N CYS A 40 17.85 10.89 -13.73
CA CYS A 40 17.93 12.35 -13.84
C CYS A 40 19.34 12.90 -13.61
N ASP A 41 20.13 12.27 -12.73
CA ASP A 41 21.53 12.67 -12.48
C ASP A 41 22.41 12.41 -13.71
N ILE A 42 22.28 11.24 -14.35
CA ILE A 42 22.96 10.92 -15.61
C ILE A 42 22.50 11.85 -16.74
N ALA A 43 21.19 12.10 -16.84
CA ALA A 43 20.63 13.02 -17.83
C ALA A 43 21.24 14.42 -17.71
N LYS A 44 21.29 14.96 -16.49
CA LYS A 44 21.91 16.27 -16.20
C LYS A 44 23.40 16.31 -16.53
N GLN A 45 24.15 15.26 -16.18
CA GLN A 45 25.60 15.19 -16.47
C GLN A 45 25.92 15.21 -17.96
N ASN A 46 24.99 14.73 -18.79
CA ASN A 46 25.16 14.62 -20.24
C ASN A 46 24.36 15.69 -21.03
N ASP A 47 23.67 16.59 -20.34
CA ASP A 47 22.79 17.61 -20.93
C ASP A 47 21.77 17.04 -21.92
N VAL A 48 21.11 15.93 -21.50
CA VAL A 48 20.05 15.24 -22.26
C VAL A 48 18.79 15.13 -21.40
N PRO A 49 17.60 14.93 -22.01
CA PRO A 49 16.37 14.71 -21.25
C PRO A 49 16.38 13.39 -20.49
N CYS A 50 15.54 13.30 -19.44
CA CYS A 50 15.12 12.05 -18.83
C CYS A 50 13.66 11.77 -19.24
N VAL A 51 13.38 10.53 -19.66
CA VAL A 51 12.03 10.05 -20.03
C VAL A 51 11.69 8.83 -19.20
N VAL A 52 10.52 8.84 -18.58
CA VAL A 52 10.02 7.68 -17.83
C VAL A 52 9.11 6.86 -18.72
N VAL A 53 9.32 5.54 -18.78
CA VAL A 53 8.45 4.63 -19.52
C VAL A 53 7.87 3.58 -18.57
N PHE A 54 6.63 3.18 -18.82
CA PHE A 54 6.00 2.02 -18.19
C PHE A 54 5.43 1.11 -19.29
N SER A 55 5.68 -0.19 -19.21
CA SER A 55 5.12 -1.15 -20.17
C SER A 55 3.92 -1.88 -19.57
N LEU A 56 2.73 -1.58 -20.09
CA LEU A 56 1.47 -2.19 -19.68
C LEU A 56 1.23 -3.49 -20.45
N VAL A 57 1.29 -4.60 -19.74
CA VAL A 57 0.93 -5.93 -20.25
C VAL A 57 -0.59 -6.15 -20.15
N THR A 58 -1.13 -6.94 -21.07
CA THR A 58 -2.57 -7.27 -21.10
C THR A 58 -3.00 -8.24 -19.99
N ALA A 59 -2.05 -9.04 -19.48
CA ALA A 59 -2.26 -9.98 -18.38
C ALA A 59 -0.99 -10.09 -17.53
N PHE A 60 -1.16 -10.23 -16.22
CA PHE A 60 -0.04 -10.36 -15.30
C PHE A 60 -0.36 -11.36 -14.19
N LEU A 61 0.10 -12.61 -14.34
CA LEU A 61 0.01 -13.66 -13.32
C LEU A 61 -1.37 -13.74 -12.62
N GLY A 62 -2.46 -13.64 -13.38
CA GLY A 62 -3.82 -13.71 -12.86
C GLY A 62 -4.29 -12.46 -12.10
N ALA A 63 -3.62 -11.32 -12.25
CA ALA A 63 -4.09 -10.06 -11.69
C ALA A 63 -5.45 -9.66 -12.28
N GLY A 64 -6.35 -9.17 -11.42
CA GLY A 64 -7.69 -8.73 -11.81
C GLY A 64 -7.86 -7.20 -11.77
N ALA A 65 -9.12 -6.75 -11.85
CA ALA A 65 -9.47 -5.33 -11.80
C ALA A 65 -8.88 -4.62 -10.57
N ARG A 66 -8.88 -5.31 -9.43
CA ARG A 66 -8.37 -4.80 -8.15
C ARG A 66 -6.93 -4.30 -8.26
N GLN A 67 -6.06 -5.11 -8.85
CA GLN A 67 -4.64 -4.81 -8.96
C GLN A 67 -4.36 -3.83 -10.10
N PHE A 68 -4.92 -4.07 -11.27
CA PHE A 68 -4.74 -3.16 -12.41
C PHE A 68 -5.32 -1.77 -12.14
N GLY A 69 -6.52 -1.68 -11.55
CA GLY A 69 -7.14 -0.40 -11.23
C GLY A 69 -6.32 0.42 -10.24
N PHE A 70 -5.80 -0.23 -9.17
CA PHE A 70 -4.93 0.45 -8.19
C PHE A 70 -3.62 0.92 -8.84
N MET A 71 -2.97 0.06 -9.62
CA MET A 71 -1.73 0.39 -10.32
C MET A 71 -1.92 1.55 -11.30
N LEU A 72 -2.89 1.45 -12.21
CA LEU A 72 -3.08 2.42 -13.28
C LEU A 72 -3.49 3.81 -12.77
N ARG A 73 -4.31 3.87 -11.71
CA ARG A 73 -4.64 5.15 -11.07
C ARG A 73 -3.43 5.78 -10.39
N GLY A 74 -2.54 4.97 -9.80
CA GLY A 74 -1.26 5.43 -9.26
C GLY A 74 -0.33 5.96 -10.33
N LEU A 75 -0.22 5.27 -11.47
CA LEU A 75 0.59 5.70 -12.62
C LEU A 75 0.06 7.00 -13.24
N ARG A 76 -1.27 7.19 -13.30
CA ARG A 76 -1.88 8.46 -13.73
C ARG A 76 -1.48 9.63 -12.82
N GLU A 77 -1.41 9.41 -11.50
CA GLU A 77 -0.92 10.42 -10.56
C GLU A 77 0.58 10.68 -10.77
N MET A 78 1.37 9.61 -10.97
CA MET A 78 2.81 9.70 -11.24
C MET A 78 3.09 10.52 -12.51
N GLU A 79 2.38 10.27 -13.62
CA GLU A 79 2.50 11.06 -14.86
C GLU A 79 2.27 12.55 -14.59
N ARG A 80 1.19 12.90 -13.88
CA ARG A 80 0.91 14.30 -13.52
C ARG A 80 2.01 14.94 -12.66
N ALA A 81 2.61 14.16 -11.76
CA ALA A 81 3.70 14.63 -10.91
C ALA A 81 5.01 14.80 -11.69
N LEU A 82 5.30 13.92 -12.66
CA LEU A 82 6.42 14.03 -13.59
C LEU A 82 6.26 15.23 -14.53
N ALA A 83 5.06 15.43 -15.09
CA ALA A 83 4.76 16.57 -15.97
C ALA A 83 5.04 17.93 -15.29
N LYS A 84 4.72 18.06 -13.99
CA LYS A 84 5.05 19.27 -13.20
C LYS A 84 6.56 19.53 -13.08
N ARG A 85 7.38 18.51 -13.32
CA ARG A 85 8.85 18.58 -13.30
C ARG A 85 9.47 18.60 -14.71
N GLY A 86 8.64 18.70 -15.76
CA GLY A 86 9.07 18.66 -17.14
C GLY A 86 9.64 17.30 -17.58
N ILE A 87 9.31 16.20 -16.90
CA ILE A 87 9.76 14.85 -17.24
C ILE A 87 8.63 14.13 -17.98
N PRO A 88 8.81 13.75 -19.27
CA PRO A 88 7.83 12.99 -20.00
C PRO A 88 7.59 11.60 -19.42
N PHE A 89 6.34 11.14 -19.47
CA PHE A 89 5.95 9.78 -19.14
C PHE A 89 5.32 9.11 -20.36
N VAL A 90 5.76 7.89 -20.70
CA VAL A 90 5.28 7.12 -21.85
C VAL A 90 4.70 5.79 -21.39
N LEU A 91 3.42 5.55 -21.67
CA LEU A 91 2.78 4.26 -21.45
C LEU A 91 2.90 3.39 -22.69
N LEU A 92 3.85 2.47 -22.68
CA LEU A 92 4.02 1.44 -23.70
C LEU A 92 2.99 0.32 -23.47
N LYS A 93 2.58 -0.37 -24.54
CA LYS A 93 1.62 -1.49 -24.45
C LYS A 93 2.24 -2.75 -25.02
N GLY A 94 2.36 -3.79 -24.21
CA GLY A 94 2.90 -5.10 -24.64
C GLY A 94 3.96 -5.66 -23.72
N ASN A 95 4.73 -6.63 -24.22
CA ASN A 95 5.81 -7.26 -23.48
C ASN A 95 6.98 -6.28 -23.28
N PRO A 96 7.45 -6.05 -22.04
CA PRO A 96 8.58 -5.16 -21.77
C PRO A 96 9.85 -5.51 -22.56
N GLY A 97 10.16 -6.80 -22.72
CA GLY A 97 11.30 -7.28 -23.50
C GLY A 97 11.30 -6.87 -24.98
N GLU A 98 10.14 -6.47 -25.49
CA GLU A 98 9.98 -5.94 -26.86
C GLU A 98 9.82 -4.42 -26.84
N THR A 99 8.85 -3.92 -26.09
CA THR A 99 8.43 -2.52 -26.16
C THR A 99 9.43 -1.55 -25.55
N VAL A 100 10.04 -1.90 -24.41
CA VAL A 100 11.01 -1.04 -23.73
C VAL A 100 12.30 -0.95 -24.52
N CYS A 101 12.82 -2.10 -25.01
CA CYS A 101 14.05 -2.09 -25.80
C CYS A 101 13.85 -1.43 -27.17
N ALA A 102 12.69 -1.62 -27.83
CA ALA A 102 12.37 -0.93 -29.08
C ALA A 102 12.35 0.58 -28.85
N PHE A 103 11.62 1.06 -27.84
CA PHE A 103 11.58 2.49 -27.51
C PHE A 103 12.98 3.06 -27.22
N ALA A 104 13.76 2.39 -26.36
CA ALA A 104 15.12 2.86 -26.03
C ALA A 104 16.04 2.92 -27.26
N ASN A 105 15.93 1.94 -28.17
CA ASN A 105 16.70 1.92 -29.40
C ASN A 105 16.23 2.98 -30.43
N ASP A 106 14.92 3.21 -30.52
CA ASP A 106 14.32 4.19 -31.46
C ASP A 106 14.68 5.64 -31.08
N VAL A 107 14.74 5.92 -29.77
CA VAL A 107 15.15 7.25 -29.28
C VAL A 107 16.67 7.40 -29.13
N ASP A 108 17.46 6.41 -29.58
CA ASP A 108 18.93 6.38 -29.42
C ASP A 108 19.35 6.67 -27.97
N ALA A 109 18.74 5.95 -26.99
CA ALA A 109 18.88 6.23 -25.58
C ALA A 109 20.35 6.33 -25.14
N LYS A 110 20.65 7.35 -24.34
CA LYS A 110 21.96 7.53 -23.70
C LYS A 110 22.27 6.39 -22.75
N GLU A 111 21.28 6.04 -21.93
CA GLU A 111 21.31 4.96 -20.96
C GLU A 111 19.89 4.49 -20.66
N LEU A 112 19.71 3.20 -20.41
CA LEU A 112 18.47 2.60 -19.97
C LEU A 112 18.59 2.16 -18.51
N VAL A 113 17.77 2.78 -17.65
CA VAL A 113 17.72 2.52 -16.21
C VAL A 113 16.49 1.68 -15.89
N CYS A 114 16.66 0.54 -15.21
CA CYS A 114 15.59 -0.39 -14.87
C CYS A 114 15.42 -0.50 -13.35
N ASP A 115 14.18 -0.67 -12.87
CA ASP A 115 13.92 -1.05 -11.49
C ASP A 115 14.43 -2.46 -11.18
N GLN A 116 14.99 -2.63 -9.99
CA GLN A 116 15.27 -3.96 -9.46
C GLN A 116 13.97 -4.69 -9.08
N SER A 117 13.85 -5.96 -9.40
CA SER A 117 12.82 -6.86 -8.89
C SER A 117 13.43 -8.24 -8.60
N PRO A 118 13.17 -8.87 -7.44
CA PRO A 118 13.72 -10.19 -7.12
C PRO A 118 12.93 -11.33 -7.77
N LEU A 119 11.70 -11.06 -8.26
CA LEU A 119 10.80 -12.06 -8.80
C LEU A 119 11.21 -12.51 -10.20
N ARG A 120 10.97 -13.78 -10.50
CA ARG A 120 11.39 -14.47 -11.73
C ARG A 120 10.99 -13.72 -13.00
N LEU A 121 9.72 -13.42 -13.18
CA LEU A 121 9.21 -12.75 -14.38
C LEU A 121 9.86 -11.37 -14.60
N GLY A 122 9.99 -10.57 -13.54
CA GLY A 122 10.67 -9.26 -13.62
C GLY A 122 12.16 -9.38 -13.97
N ARG A 123 12.82 -10.45 -13.49
CA ARG A 123 14.22 -10.74 -13.85
C ARG A 123 14.36 -11.19 -15.31
N GLU A 124 13.46 -12.03 -15.77
CA GLU A 124 13.41 -12.49 -17.18
C GLU A 124 13.21 -11.31 -18.12
N TRP A 125 12.26 -10.44 -17.85
CA TRP A 125 12.04 -9.23 -18.65
C TRP A 125 13.26 -8.30 -18.67
N ARG A 126 13.90 -8.07 -17.52
CA ARG A 126 15.12 -7.25 -17.50
C ARG A 126 16.28 -7.89 -18.28
N ALA A 127 16.46 -9.19 -18.16
CA ALA A 127 17.47 -9.90 -18.93
C ALA A 127 17.18 -9.82 -20.44
N GLU A 128 15.93 -9.96 -20.84
CA GLU A 128 15.50 -9.82 -22.23
C GLU A 128 15.73 -8.39 -22.74
N VAL A 129 15.29 -7.37 -21.99
CA VAL A 129 15.53 -5.95 -22.33
C VAL A 129 17.02 -5.68 -22.47
N ALA A 130 17.83 -6.08 -21.49
CA ALA A 130 19.28 -5.89 -21.55
C ALA A 130 19.93 -6.60 -22.74
N SER A 131 19.43 -7.77 -23.14
CA SER A 131 19.97 -8.52 -24.31
C SER A 131 19.73 -7.82 -25.65
N LYS A 132 18.64 -7.04 -25.76
CA LYS A 132 18.18 -6.40 -27.01
C LYS A 132 18.49 -4.90 -27.07
N ALA A 133 18.65 -4.23 -25.94
CA ALA A 133 19.02 -2.82 -25.90
C ALA A 133 20.40 -2.58 -26.51
N LYS A 134 20.59 -1.49 -27.25
CA LYS A 134 21.87 -1.10 -27.82
C LYS A 134 22.71 -0.29 -26.83
N CYS A 135 22.06 0.52 -26.00
CA CYS A 135 22.70 1.38 -25.02
C CYS A 135 23.13 0.65 -23.75
N VAL A 136 23.94 1.31 -22.93
CA VAL A 136 24.23 0.90 -21.55
C VAL A 136 22.92 0.68 -20.81
N THR A 137 22.79 -0.48 -20.16
CA THR A 137 21.59 -0.83 -19.41
C THR A 137 21.96 -1.17 -17.98
N VAL A 138 21.35 -0.48 -17.02
CA VAL A 138 21.59 -0.68 -15.59
C VAL A 138 20.30 -1.03 -14.84
N GLU A 139 20.44 -1.74 -13.73
CA GLU A 139 19.36 -1.85 -12.73
C GLU A 139 19.73 -1.09 -11.47
N VAL A 140 18.72 -0.46 -10.86
CA VAL A 140 18.86 0.28 -9.60
C VAL A 140 17.90 -0.29 -8.56
N ASP A 141 18.40 -0.65 -7.37
CA ASP A 141 17.54 -1.04 -6.25
C ASP A 141 17.04 0.22 -5.52
N ALA A 142 15.88 0.70 -5.93
CA ALA A 142 15.17 1.81 -5.31
C ALA A 142 14.11 1.32 -4.29
N HIS A 143 13.87 0.01 -4.21
CA HIS A 143 12.82 -0.58 -3.40
C HIS A 143 13.27 -0.88 -1.97
N ASN A 144 14.47 -1.44 -1.82
CA ASN A 144 15.03 -1.81 -0.53
C ASN A 144 15.78 -0.65 0.13
N VAL A 145 15.80 -0.62 1.46
CA VAL A 145 16.69 0.31 2.20
C VAL A 145 18.13 -0.01 1.86
N VAL A 146 18.51 -1.28 1.91
CA VAL A 146 19.83 -1.76 1.48
C VAL A 146 19.65 -2.64 0.24
N PRO A 147 20.38 -2.38 -0.86
CA PRO A 147 20.25 -3.19 -2.06
C PRO A 147 20.40 -4.68 -1.77
N VAL A 148 19.51 -5.51 -2.36
CA VAL A 148 19.40 -6.92 -2.02
C VAL A 148 20.71 -7.69 -2.17
N TRP A 149 21.51 -7.38 -3.22
CA TRP A 149 22.82 -8.00 -3.48
C TRP A 149 23.92 -7.51 -2.54
N TYR A 150 23.72 -6.33 -1.92
CA TYR A 150 24.69 -5.74 -1.00
C TYR A 150 24.37 -6.10 0.45
N ALA A 151 23.10 -6.23 0.80
CA ALA A 151 22.62 -6.64 2.12
C ALA A 151 23.18 -8.02 2.51
N SER A 152 23.23 -8.95 1.57
CA SER A 152 23.87 -10.26 1.73
C SER A 152 24.25 -10.86 0.37
N PRO A 153 25.44 -11.52 0.27
CA PRO A 153 25.84 -12.23 -0.96
C PRO A 153 25.19 -13.61 -1.10
N LYS A 154 24.27 -14.00 -0.21
CA LYS A 154 23.67 -15.34 -0.19
C LYS A 154 22.26 -15.33 0.38
N LEU A 155 21.55 -16.44 0.18
CA LEU A 155 20.28 -16.70 0.84
C LEU A 155 20.45 -16.70 2.37
N GLU A 156 19.67 -15.86 3.05
CA GLU A 156 19.66 -15.77 4.51
C GLU A 156 18.69 -16.78 5.11
N VAL A 157 19.12 -17.42 6.19
CA VAL A 157 18.32 -18.45 6.87
C VAL A 157 17.17 -17.87 7.71
N GLY A 158 17.21 -16.58 8.01
CA GLY A 158 16.16 -15.91 8.78
C GLY A 158 16.51 -14.48 9.19
N ALA A 159 15.54 -13.81 9.79
CA ALA A 159 15.67 -12.39 10.17
C ALA A 159 16.83 -12.11 11.12
N ARG A 160 17.18 -13.05 11.98
CA ARG A 160 18.30 -12.89 12.95
C ARG A 160 19.62 -12.59 12.24
N THR A 161 19.91 -13.31 11.15
CA THR A 161 21.18 -13.16 10.42
C THR A 161 21.19 -11.90 9.55
N LEU A 162 20.09 -11.61 8.86
CA LEU A 162 19.97 -10.42 8.01
C LEU A 162 19.96 -9.12 8.83
N ARG A 163 19.24 -9.08 9.95
CA ARG A 163 19.13 -7.90 10.82
C ARG A 163 20.51 -7.34 11.22
N LEU A 164 21.44 -8.21 11.60
CA LEU A 164 22.79 -7.80 12.00
C LEU A 164 23.58 -7.19 10.84
N LYS A 165 23.36 -7.67 9.62
CA LYS A 165 23.99 -7.12 8.41
C LYS A 165 23.39 -5.77 8.06
N LEU A 166 22.06 -5.68 8.01
CA LEU A 166 21.34 -4.44 7.72
C LEU A 166 21.69 -3.34 8.72
N ALA A 167 21.75 -3.66 10.04
CA ALA A 167 22.07 -2.70 11.07
C ALA A 167 23.43 -1.99 10.86
N LYS A 168 24.42 -2.70 10.32
CA LYS A 168 25.74 -2.14 9.98
C LYS A 168 25.70 -1.22 8.75
N LEU A 169 24.69 -1.41 7.88
CA LEU A 169 24.59 -0.73 6.59
C LEU A 169 23.63 0.47 6.63
N TYR A 170 22.74 0.56 7.63
CA TYR A 170 21.82 1.70 7.75
C TYR A 170 22.47 3.07 7.73
N PRO A 171 23.65 3.32 8.36
CA PRO A 171 24.27 4.63 8.29
C PRO A 171 24.63 5.06 6.87
N GLU A 172 24.89 4.12 5.97
CA GLU A 172 25.23 4.38 4.57
C GLU A 172 23.99 4.50 3.67
N PHE A 173 22.95 3.70 3.92
CA PHE A 173 21.84 3.53 2.97
C PHE A 173 20.53 4.16 3.42
N LEU A 174 20.28 4.33 4.71
CA LEU A 174 19.09 4.97 5.23
C LEU A 174 19.37 6.47 5.43
N VAL A 175 19.51 7.16 4.32
CA VAL A 175 19.86 8.58 4.23
C VAL A 175 18.73 9.36 3.56
N PRO A 176 18.63 10.69 3.81
CA PRO A 176 17.65 11.53 3.10
C PRO A 176 17.82 11.45 1.59
N PHE A 177 16.70 11.49 0.89
CA PHE A 177 16.70 11.56 -0.57
C PHE A 177 17.05 12.97 -1.02
N PRO A 178 17.90 13.15 -2.04
CA PRO A 178 18.10 14.44 -2.67
C PRO A 178 16.87 14.82 -3.50
N GLU A 179 16.71 16.11 -3.77
CA GLU A 179 15.75 16.59 -4.74
C GLU A 179 16.15 16.14 -6.15
N LEU A 180 15.15 15.95 -7.02
CA LEU A 180 15.40 15.66 -8.43
C LEU A 180 16.11 16.83 -9.08
N PRO A 181 17.14 16.59 -9.91
CA PRO A 181 17.80 17.66 -10.68
C PRO A 181 16.81 18.39 -11.60
N ASP A 182 17.00 19.69 -11.76
CA ASP A 182 16.29 20.45 -12.79
C ASP A 182 16.86 20.10 -14.18
N LEU A 183 15.97 19.67 -15.08
CA LEU A 183 16.27 19.27 -16.45
C LEU A 183 15.61 20.20 -17.50
N SER A 184 15.08 21.34 -17.08
CA SER A 184 14.33 22.28 -17.95
C SER A 184 15.15 22.73 -19.18
N HIS A 185 16.45 22.92 -19.04
CA HIS A 185 17.35 23.27 -20.15
C HIS A 185 17.49 22.14 -21.16
N ALA A 186 17.70 20.92 -20.71
CA ALA A 186 17.87 19.76 -21.56
C ALA A 186 16.63 19.50 -22.44
N MET A 187 15.42 19.76 -21.91
CA MET A 187 14.18 19.62 -22.66
C MET A 187 14.04 20.64 -23.81
N SER A 188 14.51 21.89 -23.64
CA SER A 188 14.38 22.95 -24.65
C SER A 188 15.26 22.73 -25.90
N GLY A 189 16.37 21.99 -25.78
CA GLY A 189 17.29 21.65 -26.86
C GLY A 189 16.84 20.48 -27.74
N PHE A 190 15.90 19.69 -27.29
CA PHE A 190 15.54 18.40 -27.89
C PHE A 190 14.47 18.47 -29.00
N GLY A 191 14.06 19.68 -29.41
CA GLY A 191 13.09 19.90 -30.51
C GLY A 191 13.49 19.34 -31.87
N LYS A 192 14.64 18.64 -31.98
CA LYS A 192 15.14 18.01 -33.20
C LYS A 192 15.48 16.51 -33.08
N ALA A 193 15.37 15.91 -31.92
CA ALA A 193 15.65 14.47 -31.74
C ALA A 193 14.51 13.59 -32.25
N GLY A 194 13.85 14.09 -33.23
CA GLY A 194 12.99 13.33 -34.09
C GLY A 194 11.55 13.19 -33.63
N ASP A 195 10.74 12.89 -34.61
CA ASP A 195 9.31 12.62 -34.55
C ASP A 195 8.92 11.58 -33.51
N ALA A 196 9.83 10.67 -33.13
CA ALA A 196 9.59 9.64 -32.11
C ALA A 196 9.45 10.22 -30.70
N LEU A 197 10.29 11.19 -30.31
CA LEU A 197 10.19 11.84 -28.99
C LEU A 197 9.09 12.90 -28.97
N SER A 198 8.89 13.65 -30.06
CA SER A 198 7.77 14.58 -30.20
C SER A 198 6.43 13.83 -30.24
N THR A 199 6.38 12.68 -30.89
CA THR A 199 5.24 11.76 -30.83
C THR A 199 5.06 11.21 -29.41
N ALA A 200 6.13 10.87 -28.71
CA ALA A 200 6.08 10.44 -27.30
C ALA A 200 5.66 11.56 -26.35
N MET A 201 6.07 12.82 -26.63
CA MET A 201 5.65 13.99 -25.85
C MET A 201 4.20 14.42 -26.12
N ASP A 202 3.62 14.09 -27.25
CA ASP A 202 2.18 14.23 -27.53
C ASP A 202 1.33 13.26 -26.67
N PHE A 203 1.96 12.31 -25.98
CA PHE A 203 1.31 11.37 -25.07
C PHE A 203 0.75 11.99 -23.77
N ASN A 204 0.95 13.26 -23.50
CA ASN A 204 0.14 14.01 -22.52
C ASN A 204 -1.38 13.95 -22.83
N LYS A 205 -1.77 13.32 -23.92
CA LYS A 205 -3.13 12.96 -24.33
C LYS A 205 -3.49 11.52 -24.09
N HIS A 206 -2.73 10.77 -23.26
CA HIS A 206 -3.11 9.40 -22.93
C HIS A 206 -4.47 9.36 -22.25
N ASP A 207 -5.41 8.62 -22.86
CA ASP A 207 -6.74 8.41 -22.29
C ASP A 207 -6.66 7.38 -21.15
N TRP A 208 -6.38 7.89 -19.96
CA TRP A 208 -6.31 7.07 -18.74
C TRP A 208 -7.64 6.45 -18.39
N ASP A 209 -8.76 7.15 -18.61
CA ASP A 209 -10.07 6.63 -18.24
C ASP A 209 -10.42 5.43 -19.12
N ALA A 210 -10.25 5.53 -20.43
CA ALA A 210 -10.42 4.39 -21.33
C ALA A 210 -9.47 3.21 -21.01
N THR A 211 -8.21 3.48 -20.68
CA THR A 211 -7.24 2.44 -20.34
C THR A 211 -7.59 1.74 -19.03
N ILE A 212 -7.98 2.48 -18.01
CA ILE A 212 -8.40 1.95 -16.71
C ILE A 212 -9.68 1.14 -16.87
N ASP A 213 -10.70 1.67 -17.55
CA ASP A 213 -11.97 1.01 -17.77
C ASP A 213 -11.80 -0.31 -18.54
N HIS A 214 -10.93 -0.32 -19.55
CA HIS A 214 -10.61 -1.55 -20.27
C HIS A 214 -9.98 -2.61 -19.35
N ALA A 215 -8.96 -2.25 -18.56
CA ALA A 215 -8.28 -3.18 -17.66
C ALA A 215 -9.19 -3.68 -16.54
N VAL A 216 -10.04 -2.80 -15.98
CA VAL A 216 -11.03 -3.16 -14.95
C VAL A 216 -12.10 -4.09 -15.51
N THR A 217 -12.55 -3.86 -16.74
CA THR A 217 -13.53 -4.72 -17.42
C THR A 217 -12.98 -6.12 -17.68
N LEU A 218 -11.73 -6.24 -18.11
CA LEU A 218 -11.08 -7.54 -18.31
C LEU A 218 -10.92 -8.31 -16.99
N GLY A 219 -10.59 -7.62 -15.91
CA GLY A 219 -10.35 -8.20 -14.59
C GLY A 219 -11.56 -8.26 -13.66
N LYS A 220 -12.79 -8.07 -14.14
CA LYS A 220 -14.03 -7.90 -13.34
C LYS A 220 -14.38 -9.01 -12.37
N ASN A 221 -13.83 -10.21 -12.56
CA ASN A 221 -13.99 -11.36 -11.65
C ASN A 221 -13.33 -11.14 -10.26
N VAL A 222 -12.41 -10.19 -10.16
CA VAL A 222 -11.81 -9.73 -8.89
C VAL A 222 -11.98 -8.21 -8.81
N PRO A 223 -13.12 -7.72 -8.31
CA PRO A 223 -13.46 -6.30 -8.34
C PRO A 223 -12.52 -5.44 -7.49
N GLU A 224 -12.44 -4.15 -7.83
CA GLU A 224 -11.65 -3.17 -7.10
C GLU A 224 -12.07 -3.07 -5.63
N VAL A 225 -11.13 -2.64 -4.80
CA VAL A 225 -11.40 -2.26 -3.39
C VAL A 225 -11.60 -0.76 -3.28
N THR A 226 -12.41 -0.32 -2.34
CA THR A 226 -12.77 1.09 -2.17
C THR A 226 -12.04 1.77 -1.01
N TRP A 227 -11.44 1.00 -0.11
CA TRP A 227 -10.79 1.50 1.10
C TRP A 227 -9.38 2.08 0.87
N ALA A 228 -8.70 1.69 -0.20
CA ALA A 228 -7.36 2.16 -0.52
C ALA A 228 -7.43 3.12 -1.72
N VAL A 229 -7.04 4.35 -1.52
CA VAL A 229 -6.88 5.34 -2.60
C VAL A 229 -5.48 5.18 -3.19
N PRO A 230 -5.33 4.88 -4.49
CA PRO A 230 -4.01 4.71 -5.10
C PRO A 230 -3.26 6.03 -5.23
N GLY A 231 -1.94 5.94 -5.33
CA GLY A 231 -1.04 7.06 -5.59
C GLY A 231 -0.10 7.40 -4.44
N GLU A 232 0.96 8.11 -4.79
CA GLU A 232 2.03 8.48 -3.87
C GLU A 232 1.54 9.41 -2.75
N GLN A 233 0.71 10.39 -3.10
CA GLN A 233 0.22 11.35 -2.11
C GLN A 233 -0.73 10.69 -1.11
N ALA A 234 -1.57 9.76 -1.58
CA ALA A 234 -2.45 8.97 -0.71
C ALA A 234 -1.64 8.07 0.24
N ALA A 235 -0.55 7.48 -0.24
CA ALA A 235 0.37 6.69 0.57
C ALA A 235 1.01 7.53 1.69
N LEU A 236 1.45 8.76 1.38
CA LEU A 236 2.04 9.68 2.35
C LEU A 236 1.02 10.14 3.41
N VAL A 237 -0.23 10.40 3.00
CA VAL A 237 -1.32 10.70 3.95
C VAL A 237 -1.59 9.51 4.87
N THR A 238 -1.58 8.29 4.32
CA THR A 238 -1.76 7.05 5.10
C THR A 238 -0.63 6.85 6.10
N LEU A 239 0.62 7.10 5.70
CA LEU A 239 1.79 7.03 6.57
C LEU A 239 1.71 8.05 7.70
N ASP A 240 1.44 9.32 7.39
CA ASP A 240 1.33 10.38 8.38
C ASP A 240 0.24 10.07 9.42
N HIS A 241 -0.95 9.68 8.96
CA HIS A 241 -2.03 9.28 9.86
C HIS A 241 -1.65 8.09 10.74
N PHE A 242 -0.98 7.07 10.18
CA PHE A 242 -0.52 5.93 10.97
C PHE A 242 0.46 6.37 12.05
N LEU A 243 1.48 7.14 11.70
CA LEU A 243 2.54 7.57 12.63
C LEU A 243 2.01 8.50 13.72
N THR A 244 1.15 9.46 13.36
CA THR A 244 0.68 10.48 14.30
C THR A 244 -0.48 10.01 15.18
N ARG A 245 -1.32 9.06 14.74
CA ARG A 245 -2.54 8.67 15.44
C ARG A 245 -2.55 7.23 15.94
N ARG A 246 -1.89 6.29 15.24
CA ARG A 246 -2.08 4.86 15.46
C ARG A 246 -0.79 4.08 15.73
N LEU A 247 0.38 4.71 15.67
CA LEU A 247 1.66 4.01 15.84
C LEU A 247 1.73 3.19 17.12
N ARG A 248 1.24 3.72 18.25
CA ARG A 248 1.22 3.00 19.54
C ARG A 248 0.33 1.76 19.51
N LEU A 249 -0.70 1.74 18.66
CA LEU A 249 -1.57 0.56 18.49
C LEU A 249 -0.87 -0.57 17.74
N TYR A 250 0.26 -0.30 17.09
CA TYR A 250 1.02 -1.30 16.35
C TYR A 250 1.54 -2.45 17.23
N GLU A 251 1.68 -2.24 18.53
CA GLU A 251 1.99 -3.30 19.48
C GLU A 251 0.92 -4.39 19.53
N SER A 252 -0.33 -4.02 19.27
CA SER A 252 -1.47 -4.95 19.17
C SER A 252 -1.69 -5.52 17.75
N ARG A 253 -0.75 -5.33 16.80
CA ARG A 253 -0.88 -5.74 15.40
C ARG A 253 -1.15 -7.24 15.17
N ASN A 254 -0.96 -8.05 16.18
CA ASN A 254 -1.22 -9.50 16.11
C ASN A 254 -2.65 -9.87 16.58
N ASP A 255 -3.50 -8.89 16.89
CA ASP A 255 -4.90 -9.09 17.24
C ASP A 255 -5.80 -8.79 16.03
N PRO A 256 -6.34 -9.82 15.33
CA PRO A 256 -7.17 -9.60 14.15
C PRO A 256 -8.51 -8.91 14.43
N ALA A 257 -8.97 -8.92 15.67
CA ALA A 257 -10.17 -8.20 16.09
C ALA A 257 -9.91 -6.67 16.20
N LYS A 258 -8.64 -6.24 16.19
CA LYS A 258 -8.21 -4.83 16.30
C LYS A 258 -7.42 -4.37 15.08
N PRO A 259 -8.04 -4.28 13.90
CA PRO A 259 -7.34 -3.93 12.65
C PRO A 259 -6.69 -2.55 12.67
N GLN A 260 -7.08 -1.66 13.59
CA GLN A 260 -6.49 -0.34 13.78
C GLN A 260 -5.00 -0.38 14.13
N GLY A 261 -4.49 -1.51 14.64
CA GLY A 261 -3.06 -1.74 14.86
C GLY A 261 -2.23 -1.86 13.59
N LEU A 262 -2.84 -2.00 12.41
CA LEU A 262 -2.10 -2.15 11.14
C LEU A 262 -1.78 -0.79 10.50
N SER A 263 -0.65 -0.69 9.79
CA SER A 263 -0.25 0.54 9.09
C SER A 263 -1.12 0.86 7.87
N GLY A 264 -1.60 -0.16 7.16
CA GLY A 264 -2.31 0.00 5.90
C GLY A 264 -1.40 0.24 4.68
N LEU A 265 -0.08 0.20 4.83
CA LEU A 265 0.88 0.62 3.80
C LEU A 265 1.27 -0.47 2.79
N SER A 266 0.93 -1.76 3.03
CA SER A 266 1.43 -2.84 2.19
C SER A 266 1.06 -2.74 0.70
N PRO A 267 -0.13 -2.28 0.28
CA PRO A 267 -0.41 -2.07 -1.14
C PRO A 267 0.49 -1.00 -1.78
N TYR A 268 0.70 0.10 -1.08
CA TYR A 268 1.54 1.19 -1.58
C TYR A 268 3.02 0.77 -1.67
N LEU A 269 3.50 -0.02 -0.70
CA LEU A 269 4.84 -0.59 -0.73
C LEU A 269 4.99 -1.60 -1.88
N HIS A 270 3.97 -2.44 -2.12
CA HIS A 270 3.96 -3.42 -3.21
C HIS A 270 4.08 -2.76 -4.57
N PHE A 271 3.24 -1.75 -4.86
CA PHE A 271 3.28 -1.00 -6.12
C PHE A 271 4.36 0.09 -6.15
N GLY A 272 5.18 0.19 -5.10
CA GLY A 272 6.24 1.18 -5.03
C GLY A 272 5.77 2.63 -5.00
N GLN A 273 4.50 2.88 -4.65
CA GLN A 273 3.89 4.20 -4.50
C GLN A 273 4.35 4.93 -3.23
N ILE A 274 5.13 4.25 -2.38
CA ILE A 274 5.85 4.85 -1.26
C ILE A 274 7.18 4.11 -1.04
N SER A 275 8.20 4.85 -0.63
CA SER A 275 9.49 4.28 -0.29
C SER A 275 9.50 3.66 1.11
N GLY A 276 9.98 2.41 1.23
CA GLY A 276 10.22 1.79 2.54
C GLY A 276 11.25 2.56 3.38
N ALA A 277 12.25 3.16 2.74
CA ALA A 277 13.24 4.01 3.41
C ALA A 277 12.60 5.29 3.95
N ARG A 278 11.70 5.95 3.20
CA ARG A 278 10.91 7.09 3.68
C ARG A 278 10.09 6.71 4.89
N CYS A 279 9.33 5.62 4.83
CA CYS A 279 8.53 5.13 5.95
C CYS A 279 9.39 4.88 7.20
N ALA A 280 10.57 4.28 7.03
CA ALA A 280 11.50 4.00 8.13
C ALA A 280 12.06 5.29 8.75
N MET A 281 12.46 6.27 7.94
CA MET A 281 12.97 7.56 8.41
C MET A 281 11.90 8.35 9.16
N GLU A 282 10.68 8.42 8.62
CA GLU A 282 9.56 9.10 9.27
C GLU A 282 9.20 8.43 10.61
N ALA A 283 9.14 7.10 10.66
CA ALA A 283 8.88 6.37 11.90
C ALA A 283 9.93 6.62 12.96
N LYS A 284 11.23 6.72 12.60
CA LYS A 284 12.31 7.01 13.54
C LYS A 284 12.15 8.34 14.27
N LYS A 285 11.45 9.32 13.71
CA LYS A 285 11.17 10.59 14.38
C LYS A 285 10.33 10.42 15.66
N PHE A 286 9.60 9.31 15.76
CA PHE A 286 8.75 8.95 16.90
C PHE A 286 9.44 8.04 17.94
N SER A 287 10.74 7.74 17.78
CA SER A 287 11.45 6.78 18.64
C SER A 287 11.46 7.18 20.12
N LYS A 288 11.38 8.48 20.45
CA LYS A 288 11.29 8.95 21.85
C LYS A 288 9.88 8.77 22.43
N GLN A 289 8.82 8.90 21.60
CA GLN A 289 7.44 8.84 22.03
C GLN A 289 6.86 7.41 22.07
N ALA A 290 7.36 6.51 21.21
CA ALA A 290 6.86 5.14 21.05
C ALA A 290 7.98 4.18 20.62
N PRO A 291 9.03 3.97 21.45
CA PRO A 291 10.24 3.23 21.03
C PRO A 291 9.94 1.79 20.62
N GLU A 292 9.09 1.07 21.35
CA GLU A 292 8.75 -0.33 21.07
C GLU A 292 7.91 -0.47 19.79
N ALA A 293 6.93 0.41 19.60
CA ALA A 293 6.13 0.43 18.38
C ALA A 293 6.98 0.76 17.14
N VAL A 294 7.90 1.74 17.25
CA VAL A 294 8.84 2.08 16.17
C VAL A 294 9.75 0.90 15.87
N ALA A 295 10.36 0.28 16.88
CA ALA A 295 11.24 -0.88 16.70
C ALA A 295 10.49 -2.04 16.03
N SER A 296 9.27 -2.31 16.48
CA SER A 296 8.40 -3.34 15.93
C SER A 296 7.98 -3.05 14.49
N PHE A 297 7.61 -1.80 14.19
CA PHE A 297 7.27 -1.38 12.82
C PHE A 297 8.48 -1.45 11.88
N PHE A 298 9.65 -1.02 12.35
CA PHE A 298 10.90 -1.09 11.60
C PHE A 298 11.33 -2.53 11.30
N GLU A 299 11.15 -3.44 12.25
CA GLU A 299 11.44 -4.88 12.06
C GLU A 299 10.61 -5.44 10.89
N GLU A 300 9.30 -5.19 10.86
CA GLU A 300 8.43 -5.70 9.80
C GLU A 300 8.67 -4.99 8.45
N LEU A 301 8.78 -3.65 8.50
CA LEU A 301 8.92 -2.82 7.31
C LEU A 301 10.25 -3.04 6.58
N VAL A 302 11.35 -3.17 7.32
CA VAL A 302 12.69 -3.25 6.72
C VAL A 302 13.19 -4.69 6.77
N VAL A 303 13.38 -5.25 7.97
CA VAL A 303 14.08 -6.54 8.10
C VAL A 303 13.29 -7.67 7.45
N ARG A 304 11.99 -7.78 7.73
CA ARG A 304 11.17 -8.88 7.21
C ARG A 304 10.89 -8.73 5.72
N ARG A 305 10.62 -7.52 5.26
CA ARG A 305 10.38 -7.25 3.84
C ARG A 305 11.65 -7.49 3.01
N GLU A 306 12.82 -7.02 3.45
CA GLU A 306 14.08 -7.24 2.73
C GLU A 306 14.58 -8.69 2.85
N LEU A 307 14.19 -9.41 3.90
CA LEU A 307 14.41 -10.86 3.97
C LEU A 307 13.59 -11.61 2.91
N ALA A 308 12.36 -11.15 2.62
CA ALA A 308 11.56 -11.74 1.56
C ALA A 308 12.15 -11.45 0.16
N ASP A 309 12.65 -10.24 -0.07
CA ASP A 309 13.39 -9.91 -1.29
C ASP A 309 14.66 -10.78 -1.43
N ASN A 310 15.43 -10.95 -0.35
CA ASN A 310 16.60 -11.83 -0.33
C ASN A 310 16.23 -13.28 -0.68
N PHE A 311 15.14 -13.79 -0.12
CA PHE A 311 14.68 -15.14 -0.41
C PHE A 311 14.36 -15.32 -1.89
N CYS A 312 13.53 -14.45 -2.48
CA CYS A 312 13.15 -14.54 -3.88
C CYS A 312 14.35 -14.30 -4.83
N TRP A 313 15.29 -13.43 -4.42
CA TRP A 313 16.50 -13.15 -5.21
C TRP A 313 17.42 -14.36 -5.34
N TYR A 314 17.62 -15.11 -4.25
CA TYR A 314 18.54 -16.25 -4.21
C TYR A 314 17.87 -17.61 -4.39
N SER A 315 16.55 -17.67 -4.46
CA SER A 315 15.76 -18.88 -4.71
C SER A 315 14.87 -18.72 -5.95
N PRO A 316 15.34 -19.06 -7.16
CA PRO A 316 14.58 -18.87 -8.40
C PRO A 316 13.23 -19.61 -8.44
N LYS A 317 13.11 -20.72 -7.70
CA LYS A 317 11.88 -21.50 -7.54
C LYS A 317 11.18 -21.17 -6.21
N TYR A 318 11.15 -19.89 -5.82
CA TYR A 318 10.60 -19.42 -4.53
C TYR A 318 9.12 -19.80 -4.31
N ASP A 319 8.40 -20.12 -5.36
CA ASP A 319 6.98 -20.45 -5.40
C ASP A 319 6.71 -21.99 -5.43
N SER A 320 7.72 -22.81 -5.25
CA SER A 320 7.59 -24.26 -5.23
C SER A 320 8.33 -24.91 -4.06
N LEU A 321 7.94 -26.14 -3.72
CA LEU A 321 8.62 -26.92 -2.67
C LEU A 321 10.09 -27.22 -3.04
N ASP A 322 10.37 -27.46 -4.31
CA ASP A 322 11.74 -27.68 -4.82
C ASP A 322 12.68 -26.50 -4.60
N GLY A 323 12.15 -25.27 -4.59
CA GLY A 323 12.94 -24.07 -4.36
C GLY A 323 13.38 -23.86 -2.94
N GLN A 324 12.88 -24.69 -2.01
CA GLN A 324 13.21 -24.57 -0.59
C GLN A 324 14.56 -25.23 -0.29
N LYS A 325 15.45 -24.50 0.36
CA LYS A 325 16.79 -24.97 0.74
C LYS A 325 16.89 -25.51 2.18
N TYR A 326 15.75 -25.74 2.81
CA TYR A 326 15.67 -26.22 4.19
C TYR A 326 15.37 -27.71 4.18
N ASP A 327 16.40 -28.56 4.12
CA ASP A 327 16.26 -30.01 4.01
C ASP A 327 15.41 -30.59 5.15
N TRP A 328 15.62 -30.11 6.40
CA TRP A 328 14.81 -30.53 7.55
C TRP A 328 13.30 -30.36 7.33
N ALA A 329 12.91 -29.30 6.61
CA ALA A 329 11.50 -29.01 6.37
C ALA A 329 10.93 -29.89 5.23
N LYS A 330 11.71 -30.12 4.17
CA LYS A 330 11.32 -31.02 3.08
C LYS A 330 11.23 -32.46 3.58
N ASP A 331 12.24 -32.94 4.31
CA ASP A 331 12.31 -34.28 4.83
C ASP A 331 11.13 -34.60 5.77
N THR A 332 10.82 -33.66 6.68
CA THR A 332 9.69 -33.85 7.59
C THR A 332 8.34 -33.84 6.87
N LEU A 333 8.15 -32.97 5.85
CA LEU A 333 6.92 -32.95 5.06
C LEU A 333 6.76 -34.24 4.21
N GLN A 334 7.84 -34.73 3.63
CA GLN A 334 7.85 -35.98 2.87
C GLN A 334 7.55 -37.16 3.76
N LEU A 335 8.13 -37.23 4.96
CA LEU A 335 7.85 -38.28 5.96
C LEU A 335 6.37 -38.35 6.34
N HIS A 336 5.72 -37.19 6.44
CA HIS A 336 4.33 -37.06 6.83
C HIS A 336 3.35 -36.88 5.64
N ALA A 337 3.82 -37.06 4.40
CA ALA A 337 2.99 -36.88 3.20
C ALA A 337 1.80 -37.87 3.14
N ALA A 338 2.00 -39.10 3.61
CA ALA A 338 0.98 -40.16 3.64
C ALA A 338 0.07 -40.12 4.88
N ASP A 339 0.28 -39.20 5.81
CA ASP A 339 -0.54 -39.10 7.00
C ASP A 339 -2.02 -38.85 6.67
N LYS A 340 -2.91 -39.55 7.36
CA LYS A 340 -4.34 -39.39 7.15
C LYS A 340 -4.82 -38.00 7.50
N ARG A 341 -5.53 -37.39 6.57
CA ARG A 341 -6.19 -36.08 6.76
C ARG A 341 -7.65 -36.31 7.13
N GLU A 342 -8.11 -35.61 8.16
CA GLU A 342 -9.50 -35.67 8.61
C GLU A 342 -10.46 -35.02 7.58
N HIS A 343 -10.00 -33.95 6.99
CA HIS A 343 -10.71 -33.21 5.95
C HIS A 343 -9.78 -32.95 4.76
N VAL A 344 -10.32 -33.01 3.56
CA VAL A 344 -9.63 -32.61 2.32
C VAL A 344 -10.59 -31.76 1.51
N TYR A 345 -10.15 -30.57 1.11
CA TYR A 345 -10.94 -29.63 0.33
C TYR A 345 -10.31 -29.36 -1.03
N THR A 346 -11.14 -29.15 -2.02
CA THR A 346 -10.77 -28.67 -3.35
C THR A 346 -10.43 -27.17 -3.33
N LEU A 347 -9.76 -26.70 -4.37
CA LEU A 347 -9.49 -25.27 -4.54
C LEU A 347 -10.78 -24.43 -4.56
N ASP A 348 -11.86 -24.93 -5.22
CA ASP A 348 -13.16 -24.25 -5.25
C ASP A 348 -13.77 -24.10 -3.86
N GLU A 349 -13.69 -25.15 -3.02
CA GLU A 349 -14.18 -25.09 -1.64
C GLU A 349 -13.39 -24.10 -0.79
N PHE A 350 -12.06 -24.07 -0.92
CA PHE A 350 -11.24 -23.06 -0.27
C PHE A 350 -11.56 -21.66 -0.77
N GLU A 351 -11.61 -21.46 -2.07
CA GLU A 351 -11.89 -20.17 -2.69
C GLU A 351 -13.23 -19.57 -2.24
N ASN A 352 -14.25 -20.41 -2.16
CA ASN A 352 -15.61 -20.02 -1.78
C ASN A 352 -15.86 -20.08 -0.26
N ALA A 353 -14.82 -20.29 0.56
CA ALA A 353 -14.90 -20.34 2.02
C ALA A 353 -15.95 -21.36 2.52
N LYS A 354 -15.92 -22.59 1.95
CA LYS A 354 -16.85 -23.70 2.24
C LYS A 354 -16.22 -24.78 3.13
N THR A 355 -15.29 -24.43 4.01
CA THR A 355 -14.72 -25.39 4.96
C THR A 355 -15.59 -25.51 6.22
N HIS A 356 -15.31 -26.51 7.06
CA HIS A 356 -15.98 -26.68 8.36
C HIS A 356 -15.58 -25.61 9.39
N ASP A 357 -14.42 -24.92 9.19
CA ASP A 357 -13.87 -23.96 10.15
C ASP A 357 -14.37 -22.53 9.85
N LYS A 358 -15.23 -22.03 10.74
CA LYS A 358 -15.80 -20.69 10.62
C LYS A 358 -14.77 -19.56 10.67
N LEU A 359 -13.68 -19.75 11.44
CA LEU A 359 -12.59 -18.77 11.55
C LEU A 359 -11.79 -18.70 10.24
N TRP A 360 -11.46 -19.86 9.68
CA TRP A 360 -10.80 -19.96 8.38
C TRP A 360 -11.64 -19.35 7.26
N ASN A 361 -12.92 -19.71 7.24
CA ASN A 361 -13.87 -19.15 6.25
C ASN A 361 -14.01 -17.63 6.36
N ALA A 362 -13.95 -17.07 7.57
CA ALA A 362 -13.92 -15.62 7.76
C ALA A 362 -12.63 -15.01 7.19
N ALA A 363 -11.46 -15.63 7.44
CA ALA A 363 -10.19 -15.15 6.89
C ALA A 363 -10.18 -15.17 5.36
N GLN A 364 -10.69 -16.24 4.74
CA GLN A 364 -10.83 -16.32 3.29
C GLN A 364 -11.77 -15.24 2.74
N ARG A 365 -12.89 -14.98 3.40
CA ARG A 365 -13.82 -13.91 3.00
C ARG A 365 -13.23 -12.52 3.19
N GLU A 366 -12.45 -12.29 4.24
CA GLU A 366 -11.71 -11.03 4.41
C GLU A 366 -10.80 -10.78 3.21
N LEU A 367 -10.07 -11.81 2.76
CA LEU A 367 -9.21 -11.73 1.58
C LEU A 367 -10.00 -11.48 0.30
N THR A 368 -11.04 -12.27 0.06
CA THR A 368 -11.82 -12.22 -1.19
C THR A 368 -12.56 -10.89 -1.36
N PHE A 369 -13.25 -10.42 -0.32
CA PHE A 369 -14.05 -9.20 -0.37
C PHE A 369 -13.26 -7.94 -0.01
N GLY A 370 -12.35 -8.03 0.97
CA GLY A 370 -11.55 -6.90 1.43
C GLY A 370 -10.28 -6.66 0.62
N GLY A 371 -9.79 -7.64 -0.14
CA GLY A 371 -8.51 -7.51 -0.83
C GLY A 371 -7.30 -7.51 0.08
N LYS A 372 -7.49 -7.85 1.35
CA LYS A 372 -6.44 -7.92 2.36
C LYS A 372 -6.89 -8.83 3.49
N MET A 373 -6.01 -9.72 3.91
CA MET A 373 -6.19 -10.54 5.10
C MET A 373 -5.25 -10.06 6.20
N HIS A 374 -5.71 -10.05 7.44
CA HIS A 374 -4.86 -9.71 8.59
C HIS A 374 -3.64 -10.64 8.67
N GLY A 375 -2.44 -10.10 8.91
CA GLY A 375 -1.18 -10.87 8.87
C GLY A 375 -1.16 -12.09 9.80
N PHE A 376 -1.73 -11.97 11.02
CA PHE A 376 -1.86 -13.11 11.92
C PHE A 376 -2.78 -14.20 11.35
N MET A 377 -3.89 -13.80 10.72
CA MET A 377 -4.83 -14.75 10.10
C MET A 377 -4.23 -15.42 8.88
N ARG A 378 -3.35 -14.76 8.13
CA ARG A 378 -2.66 -15.37 6.98
C ARG A 378 -1.84 -16.59 7.40
N MET A 379 -1.20 -16.54 8.57
CA MET A 379 -0.48 -17.70 9.12
C MET A 379 -1.41 -18.86 9.43
N TYR A 380 -2.51 -18.62 10.14
CA TYR A 380 -3.52 -19.63 10.45
C TYR A 380 -4.12 -20.22 9.17
N TRP A 381 -4.53 -19.36 8.27
CA TRP A 381 -5.14 -19.70 6.99
C TRP A 381 -4.25 -20.63 6.15
N ALA A 382 -2.98 -20.29 5.93
CA ALA A 382 -2.07 -21.10 5.13
C ALA A 382 -1.72 -22.45 5.80
N LYS A 383 -1.59 -22.47 7.14
CA LYS A 383 -1.37 -23.70 7.88
C LYS A 383 -2.56 -24.66 7.81
N LYS A 384 -3.77 -24.15 7.78
CA LYS A 384 -4.97 -24.96 7.60
C LYS A 384 -5.12 -25.47 6.16
N ILE A 385 -4.63 -24.73 5.17
CA ILE A 385 -4.52 -25.26 3.80
C ILE A 385 -3.58 -26.47 3.78
N LEU A 386 -2.41 -26.42 4.45
CA LEU A 386 -1.54 -27.60 4.57
C LEU A 386 -2.25 -28.79 5.26
N GLU A 387 -3.02 -28.51 6.30
CA GLU A 387 -3.75 -29.55 7.05
C GLU A 387 -4.82 -30.24 6.19
N TRP A 388 -5.44 -29.50 5.24
CA TRP A 388 -6.63 -29.94 4.53
C TRP A 388 -6.46 -30.11 3.01
N THR A 389 -5.23 -30.24 2.53
CA THR A 389 -4.89 -30.61 1.15
C THR A 389 -4.23 -31.97 1.08
N ALA A 390 -4.22 -32.59 -0.10
CA ALA A 390 -3.67 -33.93 -0.29
C ALA A 390 -2.13 -33.96 -0.12
N SER A 391 -1.44 -32.87 -0.46
CA SER A 391 0.02 -32.80 -0.35
C SER A 391 0.52 -31.39 0.00
N PRO A 392 1.76 -31.24 0.50
CA PRO A 392 2.38 -29.95 0.76
C PRO A 392 2.55 -29.09 -0.50
N GLU A 393 2.82 -29.71 -1.66
CA GLU A 393 2.93 -29.04 -2.95
C GLU A 393 1.60 -28.38 -3.32
N GLN A 394 0.51 -29.15 -3.25
CA GLN A 394 -0.84 -28.64 -3.50
C GLN A 394 -1.22 -27.54 -2.52
N ALA A 395 -0.83 -27.68 -1.25
CA ALA A 395 -1.06 -26.66 -0.24
C ALA A 395 -0.38 -25.33 -0.60
N LEU A 396 0.88 -25.39 -1.02
CA LEU A 396 1.64 -24.20 -1.39
C LEU A 396 1.06 -23.55 -2.65
N GLU A 397 0.72 -24.34 -3.65
CA GLU A 397 0.07 -23.88 -4.89
C GLU A 397 -1.25 -23.17 -4.60
N PHE A 398 -2.14 -23.80 -3.82
CA PHE A 398 -3.44 -23.22 -3.45
C PHE A 398 -3.30 -21.93 -2.65
N ALA A 399 -2.39 -21.89 -1.68
CA ALA A 399 -2.14 -20.71 -0.88
C ALA A 399 -1.61 -19.54 -1.72
N ILE A 400 -0.66 -19.79 -2.61
CA ILE A 400 -0.12 -18.78 -3.53
C ILE A 400 -1.21 -18.30 -4.48
N PHE A 401 -1.95 -19.21 -5.12
CA PHE A 401 -3.04 -18.88 -6.03
C PHE A 401 -4.08 -17.97 -5.37
N LEU A 402 -4.60 -18.35 -4.21
CA LEU A 402 -5.63 -17.57 -3.51
C LEU A 402 -5.09 -16.21 -3.01
N ASN A 403 -3.85 -16.18 -2.50
CA ASN A 403 -3.19 -14.94 -2.12
C ASN A 403 -3.06 -14.00 -3.31
N ASP A 404 -2.52 -14.48 -4.41
CA ASP A 404 -2.21 -13.65 -5.58
C ASP A 404 -3.48 -13.20 -6.30
N LYS A 405 -4.49 -14.04 -6.40
CA LYS A 405 -5.77 -13.68 -7.00
C LYS A 405 -6.48 -12.56 -6.25
N TYR A 406 -6.53 -12.63 -4.92
CA TYR A 406 -7.39 -11.78 -4.11
C TYR A 406 -6.70 -10.68 -3.32
N SER A 407 -5.42 -10.81 -2.97
CA SER A 407 -4.71 -9.76 -2.26
C SER A 407 -4.42 -8.58 -3.17
N LEU A 408 -4.69 -7.35 -2.69
CA LEU A 408 -4.32 -6.14 -3.42
C LEU A 408 -2.80 -6.05 -3.60
N ASP A 409 -2.05 -6.52 -2.59
CA ASP A 409 -0.60 -6.68 -2.58
C ASP A 409 -0.16 -8.13 -2.92
N GLY A 410 -0.91 -8.84 -3.76
CA GLY A 410 -0.54 -10.17 -4.29
C GLY A 410 0.65 -10.10 -5.26
N ARG A 411 1.32 -11.24 -5.49
CA ARG A 411 2.54 -11.33 -6.33
C ARG A 411 3.70 -10.52 -5.77
N ASP A 412 3.79 -10.45 -4.45
CA ASP A 412 4.86 -9.77 -3.71
C ASP A 412 5.82 -10.79 -3.08
N PRO A 413 7.12 -10.49 -2.97
CA PRO A 413 8.05 -11.36 -2.24
C PRO A 413 7.56 -11.75 -0.84
N SER A 414 6.92 -10.81 -0.12
CA SER A 414 6.35 -11.08 1.21
C SER A 414 5.17 -12.03 1.17
N GLY A 415 4.40 -12.06 0.07
CA GLY A 415 3.31 -13.00 -0.16
C GLY A 415 3.82 -14.43 -0.34
N TYR A 416 4.80 -14.62 -1.23
CA TYR A 416 5.44 -15.93 -1.45
C TYR A 416 6.11 -16.45 -0.18
N VAL A 417 6.91 -15.59 0.49
CA VAL A 417 7.56 -15.98 1.76
C VAL A 417 6.53 -16.26 2.84
N GLY A 418 5.44 -15.52 2.94
CA GLY A 418 4.37 -15.75 3.92
C GLY A 418 3.71 -17.14 3.76
N CYS A 419 3.42 -17.55 2.52
CA CYS A 419 2.92 -18.88 2.20
C CYS A 419 3.98 -19.95 2.50
N ALA A 420 5.21 -19.77 2.03
CA ALA A 420 6.30 -20.71 2.23
C ALA A 420 6.72 -20.84 3.71
N TRP A 421 6.74 -19.74 4.47
CA TRP A 421 6.96 -19.78 5.92
C TRP A 421 5.91 -20.64 6.63
N SER A 422 4.66 -20.48 6.24
CA SER A 422 3.54 -21.17 6.88
C SER A 422 3.48 -22.67 6.54
N ILE A 423 3.80 -23.03 5.29
CA ILE A 423 3.60 -24.38 4.76
C ILE A 423 4.90 -25.20 4.80
N VAL A 424 6.02 -24.58 4.41
CA VAL A 424 7.32 -25.27 4.26
C VAL A 424 8.40 -24.77 5.22
N GLY A 425 8.05 -23.97 6.21
CA GLY A 425 8.97 -23.58 7.30
C GLY A 425 10.10 -22.64 6.88
N VAL A 426 9.98 -21.93 5.76
CA VAL A 426 10.96 -20.92 5.35
C VAL A 426 11.18 -19.88 6.46
N HIS A 427 12.45 -19.60 6.80
CA HIS A 427 12.84 -18.69 7.88
C HIS A 427 12.32 -19.07 9.29
N ASP A 428 11.80 -20.29 9.48
CA ASP A 428 11.38 -20.82 10.78
C ASP A 428 12.38 -21.92 11.26
N GLN A 429 12.12 -22.49 12.40
CA GLN A 429 12.85 -23.60 13.00
C GLN A 429 11.92 -24.81 13.16
N GLY A 430 12.51 -26.00 13.35
CA GLY A 430 11.73 -27.20 13.65
C GLY A 430 11.04 -27.10 15.01
N TRP A 431 9.79 -27.56 15.06
CA TRP A 431 8.93 -27.62 16.23
C TRP A 431 8.68 -29.09 16.65
N LYS A 432 7.90 -29.30 17.71
CA LYS A 432 7.46 -30.62 18.11
C LYS A 432 6.71 -31.29 16.96
N GLU A 433 7.16 -32.46 16.58
CA GLU A 433 6.62 -33.28 15.50
C GLU A 433 5.16 -33.68 15.74
N ARG A 434 4.37 -33.69 14.67
CA ARG A 434 2.96 -34.11 14.68
C ARG A 434 2.51 -34.53 13.28
N ALA A 435 1.43 -35.29 13.23
CA ALA A 435 0.84 -35.73 11.98
C ALA A 435 0.60 -34.59 11.01
N ILE A 436 0.80 -34.83 9.71
CA ILE A 436 0.65 -33.92 8.57
C ILE A 436 1.73 -32.83 8.54
N PHE A 437 1.99 -32.17 9.67
CA PHE A 437 2.91 -31.04 9.78
C PHE A 437 4.37 -31.48 9.99
N GLY A 438 4.60 -32.68 10.46
CA GLY A 438 5.92 -33.05 10.94
C GLY A 438 6.43 -32.01 11.95
N LYS A 439 7.61 -31.43 11.68
CA LYS A 439 8.24 -30.38 12.51
C LYS A 439 7.85 -28.96 12.10
N ILE A 440 6.95 -28.77 11.13
CA ILE A 440 6.43 -27.46 10.78
C ILE A 440 5.55 -26.93 11.92
N ARG A 441 5.69 -25.65 12.23
CA ARG A 441 4.91 -24.98 13.27
C ARG A 441 3.41 -25.13 13.02
N TYR A 442 2.67 -25.60 14.02
CA TYR A 442 1.22 -25.76 13.99
C TYR A 442 0.49 -24.57 14.62
N MET A 443 -0.72 -24.29 14.14
CA MET A 443 -1.64 -23.32 14.76
C MET A 443 -3.02 -23.94 14.94
N ALA A 444 -3.43 -24.11 16.21
CA ALA A 444 -4.74 -24.61 16.57
C ALA A 444 -5.78 -23.49 16.68
N TYR A 445 -7.06 -23.83 16.43
CA TYR A 445 -8.20 -22.94 16.69
C TYR A 445 -8.19 -22.45 18.16
N SER A 446 -8.04 -23.37 19.13
CA SER A 446 -7.94 -23.04 20.56
C SER A 446 -6.74 -22.14 20.91
N GLY A 447 -5.69 -22.16 20.10
CA GLY A 447 -4.57 -21.21 20.22
C GLY A 447 -4.94 -19.81 19.79
N CYS A 448 -5.82 -19.66 18.80
CA CYS A 448 -6.36 -18.38 18.38
C CYS A 448 -7.32 -17.79 19.43
N GLU A 449 -8.19 -18.62 20.03
CA GLU A 449 -9.11 -18.20 21.11
C GLU A 449 -8.40 -17.58 22.30
N LYS A 450 -7.20 -18.07 22.63
CA LYS A 450 -6.37 -17.53 23.71
C LYS A 450 -5.72 -16.18 23.35
N LYS A 451 -5.66 -15.81 22.08
CA LYS A 451 -4.95 -14.61 21.61
C LYS A 451 -5.88 -13.44 21.30
N PHE A 452 -7.07 -13.72 20.79
CA PHE A 452 -8.04 -12.69 20.43
C PHE A 452 -9.46 -13.25 20.46
N LYS A 453 -10.44 -12.36 20.48
CA LYS A 453 -11.86 -12.71 20.45
C LYS A 453 -12.27 -13.10 19.02
N ILE A 454 -12.36 -14.42 18.76
CA ILE A 454 -12.67 -14.96 17.44
C ILE A 454 -14.02 -14.45 16.91
N GLN A 455 -15.04 -14.36 17.78
CA GLN A 455 -16.38 -13.92 17.38
C GLN A 455 -16.38 -12.45 16.91
N ASP A 456 -15.59 -11.58 17.56
CA ASP A 456 -15.46 -10.17 17.17
C ASP A 456 -14.80 -10.07 15.77
N TYR A 457 -13.79 -10.91 15.50
CA TYR A 457 -13.19 -10.98 14.18
C TYR A 457 -14.18 -11.44 13.11
N ILE A 458 -14.92 -12.54 13.37
CA ILE A 458 -15.93 -13.06 12.43
C ILE A 458 -17.03 -12.03 12.18
N ALA A 459 -17.52 -11.35 13.22
CA ALA A 459 -18.54 -10.32 13.11
C ALA A 459 -18.07 -9.17 12.21
N ARG A 460 -16.86 -8.65 12.46
CA ARG A 460 -16.23 -7.60 11.63
C ARG A 460 -16.13 -8.00 10.16
N VAL A 461 -15.70 -9.24 9.89
CA VAL A 461 -15.61 -9.73 8.49
C VAL A 461 -17.00 -9.85 7.85
N ASN A 462 -18.01 -10.29 8.59
CA ASN A 462 -19.38 -10.33 8.08
C ASN A 462 -19.91 -8.93 7.72
N GLU A 463 -19.62 -7.92 8.54
CA GLU A 463 -19.95 -6.51 8.26
C GLU A 463 -19.23 -6.01 7.00
N LEU A 464 -17.93 -6.30 6.86
CA LEU A 464 -17.18 -5.99 5.64
C LEU A 464 -17.84 -6.62 4.39
N VAL A 465 -18.17 -7.92 4.45
CA VAL A 465 -18.80 -8.62 3.32
C VAL A 465 -20.15 -8.01 2.99
N ALA A 466 -20.96 -7.68 3.99
CA ALA A 466 -22.26 -7.05 3.80
C ALA A 466 -22.11 -5.65 3.16
N ALA A 467 -21.15 -4.85 3.64
CA ALA A 467 -20.87 -3.53 3.09
C ALA A 467 -20.45 -3.58 1.62
N VAL A 468 -19.52 -4.50 1.28
CA VAL A 468 -19.06 -4.69 -0.11
C VAL A 468 -20.21 -5.15 -1.02
N LYS A 469 -21.03 -6.13 -0.60
CA LYS A 469 -22.18 -6.62 -1.34
C LYS A 469 -23.26 -5.57 -1.54
N ALA A 470 -23.43 -4.66 -0.58
CA ALA A 470 -24.35 -3.52 -0.67
C ALA A 470 -23.80 -2.37 -1.54
N GLY A 471 -22.61 -2.52 -2.13
CA GLY A 471 -22.00 -1.48 -2.97
C GLY A 471 -21.56 -0.24 -2.19
N LYS A 472 -21.35 -0.33 -0.88
CA LYS A 472 -20.84 0.79 -0.09
C LYS A 472 -19.47 1.18 -0.61
N LYS A 473 -19.30 2.44 -1.00
CA LYS A 473 -18.02 2.95 -1.52
C LYS A 473 -16.97 3.08 -0.44
N ASP A 474 -17.36 3.40 0.79
CA ASP A 474 -16.45 3.50 1.92
C ASP A 474 -16.66 2.31 2.87
N THR A 475 -15.65 1.46 2.95
CA THR A 475 -15.58 0.32 3.86
C THR A 475 -14.52 0.54 4.95
N SER A 476 -14.09 1.78 5.14
CA SER A 476 -12.99 2.14 6.04
C SER A 476 -13.25 1.80 7.51
N GLU A 477 -14.49 1.82 7.95
CA GLU A 477 -14.88 1.47 9.32
C GLU A 477 -14.65 -0.02 9.63
N VAL A 478 -14.78 -0.88 8.61
CA VAL A 478 -14.64 -2.34 8.76
C VAL A 478 -13.36 -2.90 8.14
N ASN A 479 -12.66 -2.09 7.34
CA ASN A 479 -11.39 -2.45 6.72
C ASN A 479 -10.26 -1.53 7.20
N PRO A 480 -9.11 -2.07 7.62
CA PRO A 480 -8.03 -1.31 8.27
C PRO A 480 -7.26 -0.33 7.37
N GLY A 481 -7.61 -0.16 6.12
CA GLY A 481 -6.84 0.65 5.18
C GLY A 481 -7.07 2.15 5.29
N ARG A 482 -8.29 2.60 5.60
CA ARG A 482 -8.70 4.01 5.56
C ARG A 482 -9.40 4.39 6.86
N PHE A 483 -8.64 4.93 7.82
CA PHE A 483 -9.13 5.13 9.18
C PHE A 483 -9.29 6.58 9.62
N HIS A 484 -9.44 7.54 8.73
CA HIS A 484 -9.60 8.92 9.17
C HIS A 484 -10.57 9.70 8.30
N LEU A 485 -11.43 10.46 8.97
CA LEU A 485 -12.47 11.26 8.34
C LEU A 485 -11.90 12.44 7.52
N ASP A 486 -10.68 12.89 7.82
CA ASP A 486 -10.00 13.99 7.13
C ASP A 486 -9.06 13.53 5.98
N PHE A 487 -9.14 12.25 5.57
CA PHE A 487 -8.26 11.70 4.52
C PHE A 487 -8.37 12.49 3.21
N GLU A 488 -9.58 12.69 2.71
CA GLU A 488 -9.81 13.41 1.44
C GLU A 488 -9.33 14.85 1.52
N LYS A 489 -9.57 15.52 2.65
CA LYS A 489 -9.08 16.88 2.88
C LYS A 489 -7.55 16.95 2.84
N ARG A 490 -6.88 16.06 3.55
CA ARG A 490 -5.41 15.98 3.57
C ARG A 490 -4.83 15.62 2.20
N LEU A 491 -5.50 14.72 1.47
CA LEU A 491 -5.10 14.38 0.12
C LEU A 491 -5.22 15.58 -0.81
N LEU A 492 -6.32 16.33 -0.75
CA LEU A 492 -6.51 17.58 -1.50
C LEU A 492 -5.45 18.63 -1.16
N GLU A 493 -5.13 18.81 0.11
CA GLU A 493 -4.07 19.74 0.54
C GLU A 493 -2.71 19.37 -0.07
N ARG A 494 -2.37 18.07 -0.13
CA ARG A 494 -1.10 17.60 -0.71
C ARG A 494 -1.07 17.67 -2.24
N THR A 495 -2.17 17.39 -2.91
CA THR A 495 -2.25 17.39 -4.39
C THR A 495 -2.42 18.77 -5.00
N GLY A 496 -2.49 19.81 -4.18
CA GLY A 496 -2.66 21.18 -4.64
C GLY A 496 -4.08 21.52 -5.10
N GLY A 497 -5.07 20.68 -4.80
CA GLY A 497 -6.48 20.89 -5.13
C GLY A 497 -7.11 22.14 -4.49
N ALA A 498 -6.38 22.80 -3.59
CA ALA A 498 -6.81 24.09 -3.03
C ALA A 498 -6.73 25.27 -4.00
N SER A 499 -6.00 25.16 -5.14
CA SER A 499 -5.86 26.25 -6.10
C SER A 499 -6.84 26.20 -7.27
N GLU A 500 -7.26 25.00 -7.69
CA GLU A 500 -8.29 24.87 -8.74
C GLU A 500 -9.71 25.08 -8.21
N SER A 501 -9.97 24.73 -6.94
CA SER A 501 -11.26 25.03 -6.31
C SER A 501 -11.46 26.53 -6.05
N LYS A 502 -10.40 27.34 -5.94
CA LYS A 502 -10.56 28.79 -5.74
C LYS A 502 -10.96 29.55 -7.02
N GLN A 503 -10.65 29.03 -8.22
CA GLN A 503 -11.09 29.67 -9.46
C GLN A 503 -12.46 29.19 -9.97
N THR A 504 -12.85 27.96 -9.68
CA THR A 504 -14.24 27.49 -9.90
C THR A 504 -15.15 27.80 -8.71
N ALA A 505 -14.62 27.85 -7.49
CA ALA A 505 -15.38 28.21 -6.29
C ALA A 505 -15.76 29.71 -6.26
N SER A 506 -15.05 30.60 -6.98
CA SER A 506 -15.51 32.02 -7.09
C SER A 506 -16.77 32.19 -7.95
N LYS A 507 -17.24 31.16 -8.65
CA LYS A 507 -18.55 31.12 -9.33
C LYS A 507 -19.56 30.09 -8.75
N GLN A 508 -19.14 29.19 -7.85
CA GLN A 508 -20.01 28.22 -7.19
C GLN A 508 -20.09 28.36 -5.66
N THR A 509 -19.30 29.25 -5.04
CA THR A 509 -19.36 29.52 -3.58
C THR A 509 -20.52 30.48 -3.24
N LYS A 510 -21.71 30.15 -3.73
CA LYS A 510 -22.99 30.65 -3.17
C LYS A 510 -23.96 29.54 -2.83
N GLN A 511 -23.48 28.33 -2.61
CA GLN A 511 -24.25 27.22 -2.03
C GLN A 511 -23.37 26.45 -1.03
N THR A 512 -22.79 27.13 -0.02
CA THR A 512 -22.65 26.56 1.31
C THR A 512 -24.08 26.41 1.82
N GLU A 513 -24.48 25.18 2.15
CA GLU A 513 -25.76 24.91 2.78
C GLU A 513 -25.96 25.92 3.92
N LYS A 514 -26.82 26.90 3.69
CA LYS A 514 -27.51 27.60 4.76
C LYS A 514 -28.33 26.50 5.43
N VAL A 515 -27.82 25.97 6.54
CA VAL A 515 -28.64 25.22 7.45
C VAL A 515 -29.83 26.12 7.74
N ASP A 516 -31.01 25.71 7.31
CA ASP A 516 -32.24 26.46 7.50
C ASP A 516 -32.36 26.78 8.98
N ALA A 517 -32.78 28.00 9.29
CA ALA A 517 -32.91 28.45 10.69
C ALA A 517 -33.79 27.49 11.51
N GLU A 518 -34.74 26.82 10.89
CA GLU A 518 -35.57 25.79 11.53
C GLU A 518 -34.81 24.49 11.82
N GLU A 519 -33.92 24.07 10.93
CA GLU A 519 -33.10 22.89 11.12
C GLU A 519 -32.02 23.14 12.19
N PHE A 520 -31.40 24.31 12.17
CA PHE A 520 -30.47 24.73 13.22
C PHE A 520 -31.14 24.83 14.58
N ALA A 521 -32.35 25.37 14.64
CA ALA A 521 -33.13 25.42 15.88
C ALA A 521 -33.53 24.03 16.40
N ARG A 522 -33.84 23.08 15.49
CA ARG A 522 -34.07 21.66 15.85
C ARG A 522 -32.81 21.00 16.41
N MET A 523 -31.64 21.22 15.82
CA MET A 523 -30.37 20.70 16.33
C MET A 523 -30.04 21.26 17.72
N VAL A 524 -30.23 22.56 17.93
CA VAL A 524 -30.05 23.21 19.25
C VAL A 524 -31.02 22.67 20.27
N LYS A 525 -32.30 22.48 19.92
CA LYS A 525 -33.34 21.89 20.80
C LYS A 525 -33.01 20.44 21.17
N ALA A 526 -32.49 19.65 20.20
CA ALA A 526 -32.03 18.28 20.47
C ALA A 526 -30.86 18.26 21.46
N ALA A 527 -29.86 19.14 21.29
CA ALA A 527 -28.73 19.26 22.21
C ALA A 527 -29.12 19.72 23.61
N THR A 528 -30.04 20.67 23.73
CA THR A 528 -30.48 21.21 25.01
C THR A 528 -31.55 20.36 25.71
N GLY A 529 -32.36 19.60 24.94
CA GLY A 529 -33.37 18.70 25.48
C GLY A 529 -32.82 17.36 25.98
N ALA A 530 -31.75 16.86 25.34
CA ALA A 530 -31.08 15.63 25.77
C ALA A 530 -30.27 15.82 27.08
N GLY A 531 -29.88 17.04 27.39
CA GLY A 531 -29.04 17.36 28.57
C GLY A 531 -29.62 17.03 29.95
N VAL A 532 -30.88 16.62 30.02
CA VAL A 532 -31.57 16.31 31.30
C VAL A 532 -31.65 14.78 31.55
N GLY A 533 -31.40 13.92 30.55
CA GLY A 533 -31.57 12.48 30.72
C GLY A 533 -30.53 11.59 30.02
N ASP A 534 -29.76 12.09 29.07
CA ASP A 534 -28.78 11.31 28.27
C ASP A 534 -27.56 12.17 27.91
N ALA A 535 -26.56 12.11 28.80
CA ALA A 535 -25.36 12.94 28.69
C ALA A 535 -24.55 12.70 27.42
N ASP A 536 -24.41 11.45 26.97
CA ASP A 536 -23.63 11.10 25.78
C ASP A 536 -24.30 11.64 24.51
N ARG A 537 -25.61 11.59 24.45
CA ARG A 537 -26.41 12.11 23.34
C ARG A 537 -26.38 13.64 23.28
N ALA A 538 -26.34 14.31 24.43
CA ALA A 538 -26.19 15.76 24.53
C ALA A 538 -24.81 16.21 24.05
N VAL A 539 -23.73 15.52 24.44
CA VAL A 539 -22.36 15.80 24.00
C VAL A 539 -22.21 15.59 22.49
N ASP A 540 -22.77 14.49 21.93
CA ASP A 540 -22.78 14.22 20.50
C ASP A 540 -23.50 15.32 19.68
N ALA A 541 -24.68 15.74 20.18
CA ALA A 541 -25.44 16.81 19.53
C ALA A 541 -24.72 18.18 19.60
N LEU A 542 -24.07 18.51 20.73
CA LEU A 542 -23.25 19.72 20.86
C LEU A 542 -22.01 19.65 19.94
N THR A 543 -21.44 18.48 19.74
CA THR A 543 -20.31 18.27 18.83
C THR A 543 -20.72 18.50 17.37
N LYS A 544 -21.89 18.02 16.95
CA LYS A 544 -22.44 18.29 15.61
C LYS A 544 -22.69 19.78 15.35
N LEU A 545 -23.12 20.52 16.37
CA LEU A 545 -23.31 21.97 16.28
C LEU A 545 -21.99 22.75 16.11
N ARG A 546 -20.83 22.17 16.44
CA ARG A 546 -19.51 22.78 16.23
C ARG A 546 -19.15 22.90 14.76
N ASP A 547 -19.66 21.99 13.92
CA ASP A 547 -19.35 21.92 12.50
C ASP A 547 -20.28 22.81 11.66
N VAL A 548 -21.29 23.44 12.28
CA VAL A 548 -22.20 24.36 11.61
C VAL A 548 -21.63 25.76 11.60
N SER A 549 -21.53 26.37 10.40
CA SER A 549 -21.15 27.78 10.25
C SER A 549 -22.27 28.70 10.75
N VAL A 550 -22.00 29.47 11.78
CA VAL A 550 -23.00 30.35 12.41
C VAL A 550 -22.77 31.82 12.04
N THR A 551 -23.87 32.52 11.78
CA THR A 551 -23.88 33.99 11.61
C THR A 551 -24.57 34.63 12.83
N ALA A 552 -24.31 35.92 13.04
CA ALA A 552 -24.96 36.70 14.09
C ALA A 552 -26.51 36.68 13.95
N GLU A 553 -27.00 36.76 12.70
CA GLU A 553 -28.42 36.68 12.37
C GLU A 553 -29.02 35.30 12.72
N LEU A 554 -28.34 34.20 12.39
CA LEU A 554 -28.81 32.84 12.70
C LEU A 554 -28.90 32.61 14.21
N LEU A 555 -27.91 33.06 14.99
CA LEU A 555 -27.91 32.96 16.43
C LEU A 555 -28.97 33.85 17.09
N ALA A 556 -29.24 35.03 16.53
CA ALA A 556 -30.28 35.93 17.01
C ALA A 556 -31.67 35.36 16.73
N LEU A 557 -31.92 34.86 15.52
CA LEU A 557 -33.21 34.32 15.08
C LEU A 557 -33.61 33.06 15.84
N THR A 558 -32.65 32.18 16.14
CA THR A 558 -32.90 30.88 16.79
C THR A 558 -32.77 30.93 18.33
N GLY A 559 -32.20 31.97 18.87
CA GLY A 559 -31.89 32.07 20.29
C GLY A 559 -30.84 31.06 20.80
N ALA A 560 -30.15 30.40 19.86
CA ALA A 560 -29.22 29.30 20.12
C ALA A 560 -28.11 29.65 21.11
N GLY A 561 -27.53 30.84 20.99
CA GLY A 561 -26.47 31.30 21.88
C GLY A 561 -26.91 31.40 23.35
N LYS A 562 -28.16 31.79 23.58
CA LYS A 562 -28.73 31.84 24.94
C LYS A 562 -29.01 30.44 25.48
N SER A 563 -29.59 29.56 24.66
CA SER A 563 -29.95 28.19 25.04
C SER A 563 -28.74 27.34 25.40
N VAL A 564 -27.70 27.36 24.57
CA VAL A 564 -26.45 26.60 24.82
C VAL A 564 -25.68 27.20 26.02
N LYS A 565 -25.68 28.52 26.18
CA LYS A 565 -25.08 29.17 27.35
C LYS A 565 -25.84 28.85 28.66
N ALA A 566 -27.17 28.74 28.61
CA ALA A 566 -27.97 28.29 29.74
C ALA A 566 -27.63 26.83 30.12
N LEU A 567 -27.56 25.93 29.13
CA LEU A 567 -27.16 24.52 29.30
C LEU A 567 -25.80 24.41 30.01
N SER A 568 -24.80 25.23 29.60
CA SER A 568 -23.47 25.22 30.22
C SER A 568 -23.44 25.61 31.71
N LYS A 569 -24.51 26.21 32.21
CA LYS A 569 -24.64 26.65 33.62
C LYS A 569 -25.60 25.83 34.46
N GLN A 570 -26.56 25.17 33.84
CA GLN A 570 -27.67 24.47 34.48
C GLN A 570 -27.52 22.96 34.53
N THR A 571 -26.61 22.38 33.74
CA THR A 571 -26.38 20.94 33.78
C THR A 571 -25.45 20.54 34.91
N GLU A 572 -25.79 19.48 35.63
CA GLU A 572 -24.93 18.85 36.65
C GLU A 572 -23.87 17.95 36.04
N ASN A 573 -23.99 17.61 34.74
CA ASN A 573 -23.04 16.78 34.04
C ASN A 573 -21.85 17.61 33.53
N ALA A 574 -20.66 17.33 34.09
CA ALA A 574 -19.43 18.07 33.78
C ALA A 574 -19.03 18.01 32.31
N ALA A 575 -19.25 16.88 31.62
CA ALA A 575 -18.90 16.71 30.19
C ALA A 575 -19.82 17.57 29.29
N VAL A 576 -21.13 17.58 29.59
CA VAL A 576 -22.10 18.41 28.85
C VAL A 576 -21.83 19.90 29.09
N ALA A 577 -21.52 20.29 30.33
CA ALA A 577 -21.17 21.67 30.66
C ALA A 577 -19.92 22.16 29.94
N ALA A 578 -18.87 21.30 29.86
CA ALA A 578 -17.62 21.60 29.16
C ALA A 578 -17.83 21.73 27.64
N ALA A 579 -18.59 20.81 27.02
CA ALA A 579 -18.92 20.85 25.61
C ALA A 579 -19.73 22.09 25.23
N ALA A 580 -20.76 22.43 25.98
CA ALA A 580 -21.58 23.62 25.79
C ALA A 580 -20.76 24.92 25.93
N LYS A 581 -19.87 25.00 26.94
CA LYS A 581 -18.99 26.14 27.17
C LYS A 581 -18.00 26.33 26.02
N SER A 582 -17.41 25.24 25.51
CA SER A 582 -16.52 25.23 24.38
C SER A 582 -17.20 25.71 23.07
N LEU A 583 -18.44 25.25 22.83
CA LEU A 583 -19.25 25.64 21.68
C LEU A 583 -19.59 27.15 21.70
N VAL A 584 -19.98 27.69 22.85
CA VAL A 584 -20.25 29.14 23.00
C VAL A 584 -18.97 29.96 22.77
N ALA A 585 -17.82 29.49 23.22
CA ALA A 585 -16.54 30.17 22.99
C ALA A 585 -16.18 30.18 21.47
N GLN A 586 -16.38 29.08 20.79
CA GLN A 586 -16.16 28.96 19.34
C GLN A 586 -17.06 29.91 18.54
N TRP A 587 -18.36 29.94 18.86
CA TRP A 587 -19.30 30.86 18.20
C TRP A 587 -18.96 32.34 18.41
N LYS A 588 -18.50 32.70 19.61
CA LYS A 588 -18.03 34.06 19.90
C LYS A 588 -16.80 34.42 19.05
N GLN A 589 -15.84 33.48 18.91
CA GLN A 589 -14.64 33.69 18.12
C GLN A 589 -14.98 33.80 16.62
N ALA A 590 -15.91 33.00 16.11
CA ALA A 590 -16.38 33.04 14.73
C ALA A 590 -17.13 34.35 14.37
N LEU A 591 -17.69 35.06 15.36
CA LEU A 591 -18.38 36.34 15.15
C LEU A 591 -17.48 37.56 15.32
N MET A 592 -16.24 37.38 15.85
CA MET A 592 -15.28 38.48 16.07
C MET A 592 -14.19 38.55 14.97
N GLY A 593 -14.07 37.53 14.09
CA GLY A 593 -13.19 37.47 12.94
C GLY A 593 -13.95 37.57 11.66
#